data_feac63722162c4146f253d9004350219
#
_entry.id   feac63722162c4146f253d9004350219
#
_cell.length_a   1.000
_cell.length_b   1.000
_cell.length_c   1.000
_cell.angle_alpha   90.00
_cell.angle_beta   90.00
_cell.angle_gamma   90.00
#
_symmetry.space_group_name_H-M   'P 1'
#
loop_
_entity.id
_entity.type
_entity.pdbx_description
1 polymer ?
#
loop_
_entity_poly.entity_id
_entity_poly.type
_entity_poly.pdbx_seq_one_letter_code
_entity_poly.pdbx_strand_id
1 'polypeptide(L)'
;MRSFAVFALAVLLAPAAVAQRETFVVQPDASEVKVTLQTTHEVVNGTFHVQSGSIEFGGGRPVMSGSVVVLAGSGKTGNDSRDKKMKKEILEVEQHATVSFEPKSYTGAIAASGDSNIQVAGIFTLLGVPHEITIPMLVHLDGTAAMAKAHFVVPYVQWGLKNPSFLIWKAENDVAIDLKLVGAISK
;
A
#
# COMPACT_ATOMS: atom_id res chain seq x y z
N MET A 1 -74.09 18.08 -12.43
CA MET A 1 -73.24 16.93 -12.10
C MET A 1 -71.82 17.30 -12.46
N ARG A 2 -70.95 17.56 -11.46
CA ARG A 2 -69.56 17.97 -11.65
C ARG A 2 -68.69 16.77 -11.23
N SER A 3 -68.05 16.12 -12.21
CA SER A 3 -67.07 15.02 -11.97
C SER A 3 -65.74 15.60 -11.57
N PHE A 4 -65.29 15.27 -10.34
CA PHE A 4 -63.93 15.52 -9.86
C PHE A 4 -63.02 14.36 -10.29
N ALA A 5 -62.06 14.62 -11.19
CA ALA A 5 -61.02 13.65 -11.50
C ALA A 5 -59.89 13.79 -10.44
N VAL A 6 -59.71 12.73 -9.66
CA VAL A 6 -58.61 12.64 -8.69
C VAL A 6 -57.38 12.13 -9.47
N PHE A 7 -56.36 13.02 -9.67
CA PHE A 7 -55.06 12.61 -10.18
C PHE A 7 -54.23 12.02 -9.05
N ALA A 8 -54.03 10.71 -9.03
CA ALA A 8 -53.12 10.04 -8.11
C ALA A 8 -51.68 10.23 -8.62
N LEU A 9 -50.89 11.06 -7.90
CA LEU A 9 -49.46 11.27 -8.13
C LEU A 9 -48.70 10.07 -7.57
N ALA A 10 -48.29 9.11 -8.42
CA ALA A 10 -47.43 8.01 -8.03
C ALA A 10 -45.99 8.52 -7.87
N VAL A 11 -45.53 8.67 -6.62
CA VAL A 11 -44.12 8.99 -6.31
C VAL A 11 -43.32 7.70 -6.49
N LEU A 12 -42.57 7.59 -7.59
CA LEU A 12 -41.56 6.55 -7.81
C LEU A 12 -40.39 6.80 -6.87
N LEU A 13 -40.33 6.10 -5.73
CA LEU A 13 -39.13 5.99 -4.93
C LEU A 13 -38.13 5.09 -5.70
N ALA A 14 -37.16 5.70 -6.36
CA ALA A 14 -35.99 4.98 -6.88
C ALA A 14 -35.19 4.43 -5.66
N PRO A 15 -34.86 3.13 -5.61
CA PRO A 15 -33.99 2.62 -4.57
C PRO A 15 -32.63 3.30 -4.70
N ALA A 16 -32.17 3.98 -3.65
CA ALA A 16 -30.79 4.44 -3.55
C ALA A 16 -29.90 3.20 -3.56
N ALA A 17 -29.15 2.99 -4.64
CA ALA A 17 -28.12 1.97 -4.70
C ALA A 17 -27.10 2.30 -3.60
N VAL A 18 -27.11 1.52 -2.51
CA VAL A 18 -26.07 1.61 -1.49
C VAL A 18 -24.80 1.10 -2.14
N ALA A 19 -23.85 1.98 -2.40
CA ALA A 19 -22.54 1.62 -2.91
C ALA A 19 -21.90 0.64 -1.92
N GLN A 20 -21.63 -0.59 -2.37
CA GLN A 20 -21.12 -1.67 -1.54
C GLN A 20 -19.62 -1.43 -1.24
N ARG A 21 -19.17 -1.74 -0.02
CA ARG A 21 -17.75 -1.83 0.31
C ARG A 21 -17.17 -3.10 -0.29
N GLU A 22 -15.97 -3.00 -0.75
CA GLU A 22 -15.18 -4.10 -1.31
C GLU A 22 -13.92 -4.28 -0.48
N THR A 23 -13.44 -5.51 -0.38
CA THR A 23 -12.22 -5.85 0.35
C THR A 23 -11.21 -6.46 -0.61
N PHE A 24 -10.06 -5.82 -0.76
CA PHE A 24 -8.91 -6.37 -1.44
C PHE A 24 -8.10 -7.21 -0.45
N VAL A 25 -8.06 -8.52 -0.67
CA VAL A 25 -7.28 -9.48 0.13
C VAL A 25 -6.01 -9.81 -0.63
N VAL A 26 -4.87 -9.46 -0.05
CA VAL A 26 -3.54 -9.68 -0.66
C VAL A 26 -3.16 -11.15 -0.57
N GLN A 27 -2.58 -11.66 -1.65
CA GLN A 27 -1.91 -12.97 -1.71
C GLN A 27 -0.40 -12.74 -1.51
N PRO A 28 0.16 -13.05 -0.34
CA PRO A 28 1.56 -12.75 -0.01
C PRO A 28 2.56 -13.33 -0.99
N ASP A 29 2.42 -14.61 -1.35
CA ASP A 29 3.36 -15.32 -2.23
C ASP A 29 3.36 -14.82 -3.68
N ALA A 30 2.29 -14.15 -4.12
CA ALA A 30 2.18 -13.53 -5.45
C ALA A 30 2.58 -12.05 -5.46
N SER A 31 2.83 -11.49 -4.27
CA SER A 31 3.14 -10.08 -4.05
C SER A 31 4.65 -9.87 -3.87
N GLU A 32 5.14 -8.69 -4.26
CA GLU A 32 6.56 -8.38 -4.26
C GLU A 32 6.82 -6.99 -3.69
N VAL A 33 7.82 -6.88 -2.81
CA VAL A 33 8.37 -5.61 -2.34
C VAL A 33 9.84 -5.57 -2.69
N LYS A 34 10.22 -4.66 -3.57
CA LYS A 34 11.62 -4.37 -3.90
C LYS A 34 12.04 -3.06 -3.29
N VAL A 35 13.28 -3.01 -2.86
CA VAL A 35 13.92 -1.77 -2.36
C VAL A 35 15.18 -1.51 -3.15
N THR A 36 15.46 -0.25 -3.43
CA THR A 36 16.66 0.18 -4.13
C THR A 36 17.32 1.30 -3.35
N LEU A 37 18.53 1.05 -2.85
CA LEU A 37 19.36 2.03 -2.17
C LEU A 37 20.55 2.40 -3.03
N GLN A 38 20.67 3.67 -3.39
CA GLN A 38 21.81 4.19 -4.11
C GLN A 38 23.01 4.40 -3.17
N THR A 39 24.19 4.02 -3.62
CA THR A 39 25.45 4.32 -2.91
C THR A 39 26.47 4.87 -3.89
N THR A 40 27.59 5.39 -3.39
CA THR A 40 28.66 5.93 -4.22
C THR A 40 29.35 4.90 -5.11
N HIS A 41 29.20 3.60 -4.83
CA HIS A 41 29.92 2.54 -5.53
C HIS A 41 29.02 1.50 -6.21
N GLU A 42 27.85 1.25 -5.66
CA GLU A 42 26.91 0.26 -6.19
C GLU A 42 25.46 0.69 -5.95
N VAL A 43 24.56 0.09 -6.71
CA VAL A 43 23.13 0.12 -6.45
C VAL A 43 22.77 -1.14 -5.68
N VAL A 44 22.31 -0.98 -4.46
CA VAL A 44 21.87 -2.10 -3.61
C VAL A 44 20.40 -2.36 -3.85
N ASN A 45 20.09 -3.51 -4.45
CA ASN A 45 18.73 -3.99 -4.60
C ASN A 45 18.41 -5.03 -3.53
N GLY A 46 17.23 -4.97 -2.96
CA GLY A 46 16.76 -5.92 -1.97
C GLY A 46 15.30 -6.27 -2.19
N THR A 47 14.88 -7.39 -1.59
CA THR A 47 13.50 -7.84 -1.60
C THR A 47 13.02 -8.14 -0.20
N PHE A 48 11.71 -7.94 0.05
CA PHE A 48 11.06 -8.28 1.30
C PHE A 48 9.79 -9.08 1.03
N HIS A 49 9.36 -9.90 1.99
CA HIS A 49 8.13 -10.68 1.90
C HIS A 49 6.96 -9.94 2.53
N VAL A 50 5.85 -9.88 1.81
CA VAL A 50 4.56 -9.49 2.35
C VAL A 50 4.08 -10.57 3.29
N GLN A 51 3.72 -10.22 4.52
CA GLN A 51 3.15 -11.15 5.49
C GLN A 51 1.65 -11.30 5.30
N SER A 52 0.96 -10.18 5.12
CA SER A 52 -0.48 -10.13 4.96
C SER A 52 -0.93 -8.79 4.40
N GLY A 53 -2.15 -8.73 3.90
CA GLY A 53 -2.80 -7.48 3.52
C GLY A 53 -4.28 -7.67 3.33
N SER A 54 -5.06 -6.72 3.88
CA SER A 54 -6.50 -6.63 3.67
C SER A 54 -6.89 -5.16 3.70
N ILE A 55 -7.47 -4.68 2.61
CA ILE A 55 -7.84 -3.28 2.42
C ILE A 55 -9.31 -3.19 2.04
N GLU A 56 -10.08 -2.49 2.85
CA GLU A 56 -11.47 -2.14 2.54
C GLU A 56 -11.52 -0.79 1.83
N PHE A 57 -12.35 -0.67 0.79
CA PHE A 57 -12.54 0.56 0.02
C PHE A 57 -13.95 0.61 -0.60
N GLY A 58 -14.30 1.70 -1.27
CA GLY A 58 -15.61 1.86 -1.91
C GLY A 58 -16.69 2.41 -0.96
N GLY A 59 -17.93 1.96 -1.11
CA GLY A 59 -19.05 2.48 -0.30
C GLY A 59 -19.43 3.93 -0.64
N GLY A 60 -19.06 4.42 -1.82
CA GLY A 60 -19.38 5.79 -2.27
C GLY A 60 -18.57 6.90 -1.58
N ARG A 61 -17.53 6.54 -0.83
CA ARG A 61 -16.62 7.47 -0.16
C ARG A 61 -15.17 7.15 -0.48
N PRO A 62 -14.29 8.14 -0.63
CA PRO A 62 -12.87 7.92 -0.90
C PRO A 62 -12.09 7.56 0.39
N VAL A 63 -12.64 6.66 1.19
CA VAL A 63 -12.06 6.19 2.46
C VAL A 63 -11.60 4.76 2.29
N MET A 64 -10.43 4.47 2.83
CA MET A 64 -9.87 3.14 2.93
C MET A 64 -9.62 2.77 4.38
N SER A 65 -9.60 1.47 4.68
CA SER A 65 -9.20 0.92 5.98
C SER A 65 -8.50 -0.41 5.80
N GLY A 66 -7.89 -0.90 6.88
CA GLY A 66 -7.10 -2.12 6.85
C GLY A 66 -5.60 -1.85 6.81
N SER A 67 -4.81 -2.86 6.43
CA SER A 67 -3.35 -2.73 6.40
C SER A 67 -2.69 -3.69 5.41
N VAL A 68 -1.47 -3.36 5.00
CA VAL A 68 -0.49 -4.27 4.39
C VAL A 68 0.69 -4.36 5.34
N VAL A 69 1.12 -5.59 5.64
CA VAL A 69 2.20 -5.88 6.58
C VAL A 69 3.33 -6.63 5.86
N VAL A 70 4.56 -6.16 6.05
CA VAL A 70 5.78 -6.71 5.48
C VAL A 70 6.70 -7.18 6.60
N LEU A 71 7.30 -8.36 6.45
CA LEU A 71 8.27 -8.90 7.41
C LEU A 71 9.62 -8.19 7.28
N ALA A 72 9.99 -7.36 8.26
CA ALA A 72 11.27 -6.65 8.28
C ALA A 72 12.46 -7.62 8.25
N GLY A 73 12.35 -8.76 8.93
CA GLY A 73 13.38 -9.80 8.97
C GLY A 73 13.55 -10.60 7.68
N SER A 74 12.66 -10.47 6.71
CA SER A 74 12.72 -11.21 5.43
C SER A 74 13.71 -10.61 4.42
N GLY A 75 14.23 -9.39 4.67
CA GLY A 75 15.06 -8.64 3.74
C GLY A 75 16.25 -9.42 3.21
N LYS A 76 16.44 -9.43 1.89
CA LYS A 76 17.53 -10.07 1.16
C LYS A 76 18.10 -9.13 0.11
N THR A 77 19.41 -8.95 0.12
CA THR A 77 20.14 -8.08 -0.83
C THR A 77 21.18 -8.85 -1.65
N GLY A 78 21.22 -10.18 -1.52
CA GLY A 78 22.22 -11.02 -2.16
C GLY A 78 23.59 -11.02 -1.45
N ASN A 79 23.72 -10.40 -0.28
CA ASN A 79 24.93 -10.41 0.54
C ASN A 79 24.58 -10.66 2.01
N ASP A 80 24.94 -11.84 2.53
CA ASP A 80 24.56 -12.28 3.87
C ASP A 80 25.08 -11.36 4.98
N SER A 81 26.28 -10.78 4.84
CA SER A 81 26.84 -9.86 5.83
C SER A 81 26.05 -8.55 5.87
N ARG A 82 25.68 -8.02 4.70
CA ARG A 82 24.83 -6.83 4.56
C ARG A 82 23.43 -7.10 5.11
N ASP A 83 22.85 -8.27 4.80
CA ASP A 83 21.55 -8.69 5.31
C ASP A 83 21.51 -8.78 6.83
N LYS A 84 22.54 -9.36 7.44
CA LYS A 84 22.69 -9.42 8.90
C LYS A 84 22.77 -8.03 9.53
N LYS A 85 23.61 -7.14 8.96
CA LYS A 85 23.75 -5.76 9.44
C LYS A 85 22.45 -4.99 9.29
N MET A 86 21.80 -5.07 8.12
CA MET A 86 20.50 -4.42 7.85
C MET A 86 19.45 -4.84 8.90
N LYS A 87 19.29 -6.14 9.15
CA LYS A 87 18.32 -6.66 10.10
C LYS A 87 18.61 -6.24 11.54
N LYS A 88 19.88 -6.31 11.94
CA LYS A 88 20.25 -6.07 13.34
C LYS A 88 20.36 -4.58 13.67
N GLU A 89 20.98 -3.80 12.80
CA GLU A 89 21.43 -2.43 13.13
C GLU A 89 20.56 -1.33 12.49
N ILE A 90 19.89 -1.63 11.36
CA ILE A 90 19.09 -0.65 10.63
C ILE A 90 17.60 -0.84 10.89
N LEU A 91 17.10 -2.07 10.71
CA LEU A 91 15.68 -2.41 10.89
C LEU A 91 15.34 -2.88 12.31
N GLU A 92 16.36 -3.21 13.13
CA GLU A 92 16.20 -3.63 14.52
C GLU A 92 15.09 -4.66 14.70
N VAL A 93 15.13 -5.73 13.86
CA VAL A 93 14.01 -6.66 13.64
C VAL A 93 13.59 -7.46 14.90
N GLU A 94 14.45 -7.57 15.90
CA GLU A 94 14.12 -8.19 17.19
C GLU A 94 13.10 -7.34 17.97
N GLN A 95 13.09 -6.02 17.76
CA GLN A 95 12.18 -5.07 18.40
C GLN A 95 11.05 -4.65 17.45
N HIS A 96 11.34 -4.61 16.15
CA HIS A 96 10.46 -4.13 15.09
C HIS A 96 10.35 -5.18 13.97
N ALA A 97 9.60 -6.25 14.23
CA ALA A 97 9.49 -7.40 13.34
C ALA A 97 8.81 -7.09 11.99
N THR A 98 8.05 -6.02 11.93
CA THR A 98 7.23 -5.67 10.76
C THR A 98 7.33 -4.20 10.38
N VAL A 99 7.09 -3.95 9.08
CA VAL A 99 6.78 -2.64 8.52
C VAL A 99 5.36 -2.71 8.02
N SER A 100 4.54 -1.68 8.25
CA SER A 100 3.14 -1.68 7.82
C SER A 100 2.75 -0.39 7.11
N PHE A 101 1.74 -0.50 6.24
CA PHE A 101 1.04 0.63 5.66
C PHE A 101 -0.45 0.50 5.90
N GLU A 102 -1.05 1.52 6.51
CA GLU A 102 -2.49 1.64 6.76
C GLU A 102 -3.07 2.74 5.87
N PRO A 103 -3.74 2.41 4.74
CA PRO A 103 -4.41 3.40 3.93
C PRO A 103 -5.58 4.02 4.70
N LYS A 104 -5.79 5.31 4.52
CA LYS A 104 -6.89 6.06 5.16
C LYS A 104 -7.85 6.62 4.14
N SER A 105 -7.31 7.11 3.02
CA SER A 105 -8.13 7.70 1.96
C SER A 105 -7.41 7.61 0.60
N TYR A 106 -8.16 7.83 -0.47
CA TYR A 106 -7.59 7.95 -1.81
C TYR A 106 -8.23 9.07 -2.59
N THR A 107 -7.53 9.55 -3.61
CA THR A 107 -8.04 10.45 -4.63
C THR A 107 -7.88 9.80 -6.01
N GLY A 108 -8.71 10.21 -6.97
CA GLY A 108 -8.86 9.53 -8.24
C GLY A 108 -10.10 8.63 -8.25
N ALA A 109 -10.32 7.95 -9.36
CA ALA A 109 -11.45 7.03 -9.54
C ALA A 109 -10.91 5.60 -9.73
N ILE A 110 -11.51 4.63 -9.04
CA ILE A 110 -11.26 3.21 -9.26
C ILE A 110 -12.32 2.71 -10.24
N ALA A 111 -11.91 2.29 -11.43
CA ALA A 111 -12.79 1.69 -12.43
C ALA A 111 -13.22 0.29 -11.99
N ALA A 112 -14.40 -0.13 -12.39
CA ALA A 112 -14.92 -1.47 -12.10
C ALA A 112 -14.11 -2.59 -12.80
N SER A 113 -13.33 -2.25 -13.83
CA SER A 113 -12.43 -3.15 -14.55
C SER A 113 -11.34 -2.33 -15.26
N GLY A 114 -10.16 -2.93 -15.44
CA GLY A 114 -9.00 -2.30 -16.08
C GLY A 114 -8.17 -1.45 -15.13
N ASP A 115 -7.40 -0.53 -15.70
CA ASP A 115 -6.41 0.27 -14.99
C ASP A 115 -7.00 1.56 -14.41
N SER A 116 -6.54 1.91 -13.22
CA SER A 116 -6.87 3.16 -12.52
C SER A 116 -5.64 3.73 -11.85
N ASN A 117 -5.40 5.04 -12.02
CA ASN A 117 -4.36 5.75 -11.29
C ASN A 117 -4.99 6.50 -10.11
N ILE A 118 -4.53 6.22 -8.92
CA ILE A 118 -5.00 6.84 -7.69
C ILE A 118 -3.84 7.32 -6.82
N GLN A 119 -4.13 8.23 -5.90
CA GLN A 119 -3.21 8.61 -4.83
C GLN A 119 -3.78 8.09 -3.52
N VAL A 120 -3.02 7.29 -2.79
CA VAL A 120 -3.45 6.71 -1.51
C VAL A 120 -2.71 7.39 -0.37
N ALA A 121 -3.44 8.13 0.46
CA ALA A 121 -2.92 8.70 1.69
C ALA A 121 -3.09 7.72 2.85
N GLY A 122 -2.07 7.59 3.69
CA GLY A 122 -2.10 6.65 4.81
C GLY A 122 -0.92 6.81 5.76
N ILE A 123 -0.80 5.87 6.67
CA ILE A 123 0.24 5.81 7.69
C ILE A 123 1.20 4.67 7.36
N PHE A 124 2.46 5.01 7.15
CA PHE A 124 3.56 4.08 6.99
C PHE A 124 4.29 3.96 8.34
N THR A 125 4.29 2.78 8.94
CA THR A 125 4.94 2.53 10.22
C THR A 125 6.28 1.83 10.00
N LEU A 126 7.36 2.49 10.42
CA LEU A 126 8.74 2.01 10.31
C LEU A 126 9.43 2.19 11.67
N LEU A 127 10.11 1.15 12.17
CA LEU A 127 10.65 1.09 13.54
C LEU A 127 9.61 1.41 14.62
N GLY A 128 8.34 1.05 14.41
CA GLY A 128 7.24 1.37 15.32
C GLY A 128 6.81 2.83 15.30
N VAL A 129 7.43 3.68 14.49
CA VAL A 129 7.09 5.12 14.36
C VAL A 129 6.17 5.33 13.15
N PRO A 130 4.99 5.95 13.33
CA PRO A 130 4.07 6.24 12.25
C PRO A 130 4.49 7.50 11.48
N HIS A 131 4.40 7.42 10.14
CA HIS A 131 4.68 8.53 9.23
C HIS A 131 3.54 8.67 8.23
N GLU A 132 3.02 9.88 8.06
CA GLU A 132 2.04 10.17 7.02
C GLU A 132 2.72 10.19 5.66
N ILE A 133 2.13 9.49 4.69
CA ILE A 133 2.64 9.43 3.31
C ILE A 133 1.48 9.34 2.33
N THR A 134 1.68 9.89 1.13
CA THR A 134 0.79 9.68 -0.02
C THR A 134 1.54 8.92 -1.09
N ILE A 135 0.99 7.79 -1.51
CA ILE A 135 1.61 6.85 -2.44
C ILE A 135 0.81 6.85 -3.75
N PRO A 136 1.45 7.17 -4.90
CA PRO A 136 0.82 6.98 -6.21
C PRO A 136 0.69 5.48 -6.50
N MET A 137 -0.50 5.04 -6.88
CA MET A 137 -0.77 3.63 -7.18
C MET A 137 -1.46 3.47 -8.53
N LEU A 138 -1.01 2.48 -9.29
CA LEU A 138 -1.71 1.90 -10.42
C LEU A 138 -2.47 0.67 -9.93
N VAL A 139 -3.78 0.70 -9.99
CA VAL A 139 -4.67 -0.41 -9.62
C VAL A 139 -5.23 -1.01 -10.90
N HIS A 140 -5.19 -2.33 -11.02
CA HIS A 140 -5.81 -3.09 -12.10
C HIS A 140 -6.84 -4.06 -11.54
N LEU A 141 -8.06 -4.01 -12.04
CA LEU A 141 -9.15 -4.91 -11.66
C LEU A 141 -9.60 -5.73 -12.88
N ASP A 142 -9.75 -7.05 -12.67
CA ASP A 142 -10.31 -7.99 -13.65
C ASP A 142 -11.19 -9.02 -12.94
N GLY A 143 -12.50 -8.77 -12.95
CA GLY A 143 -13.45 -9.53 -12.17
C GLY A 143 -13.16 -9.46 -10.67
N THR A 144 -12.80 -10.58 -10.07
CA THR A 144 -12.35 -10.65 -8.67
C THR A 144 -10.85 -10.55 -8.53
N ALA A 145 -10.07 -10.68 -9.60
CA ALA A 145 -8.63 -10.51 -9.55
C ALA A 145 -8.26 -9.03 -9.44
N ALA A 146 -7.30 -8.71 -8.59
CA ALA A 146 -6.83 -7.35 -8.40
C ALA A 146 -5.32 -7.29 -8.24
N MET A 147 -4.73 -6.22 -8.76
CA MET A 147 -3.31 -5.91 -8.62
C MET A 147 -3.15 -4.43 -8.32
N ALA A 148 -2.26 -4.09 -7.37
CA ALA A 148 -1.83 -2.73 -7.12
C ALA A 148 -0.31 -2.63 -7.27
N LYS A 149 0.16 -1.62 -8.01
CA LYS A 149 1.59 -1.28 -8.16
C LYS A 149 1.84 0.12 -7.66
N ALA A 150 2.97 0.31 -7.02
CA ALA A 150 3.43 1.62 -6.59
C ALA A 150 4.94 1.74 -6.71
N HIS A 151 5.41 2.95 -7.01
CA HIS A 151 6.80 3.35 -6.86
C HIS A 151 6.83 4.62 -6.02
N PHE A 152 7.57 4.60 -4.91
CA PHE A 152 7.68 5.73 -4.00
C PHE A 152 9.01 5.72 -3.25
N VAL A 153 9.35 6.86 -2.63
CA VAL A 153 10.60 7.05 -1.92
C VAL A 153 10.32 7.22 -0.43
N VAL A 154 11.11 6.56 0.39
CA VAL A 154 11.08 6.66 1.85
C VAL A 154 12.35 7.34 2.33
N PRO A 155 12.25 8.51 2.99
CA PRO A 155 13.40 9.21 3.59
C PRO A 155 13.79 8.55 4.92
N TYR A 156 14.35 7.35 4.83
CA TYR A 156 14.54 6.45 5.97
C TYR A 156 15.43 7.06 7.07
N VAL A 157 16.43 7.87 6.70
CA VAL A 157 17.30 8.53 7.68
C VAL A 157 16.53 9.62 8.42
N GLN A 158 15.72 10.42 7.71
CA GLN A 158 14.85 11.43 8.33
C GLN A 158 13.82 10.77 9.27
N TRP A 159 13.41 9.55 8.98
CA TRP A 159 12.48 8.77 9.79
C TRP A 159 13.14 8.00 10.94
N GLY A 160 14.45 8.23 11.17
CA GLY A 160 15.16 7.75 12.34
C GLY A 160 16.02 6.51 12.15
N LEU A 161 16.10 5.93 10.96
CA LEU A 161 16.98 4.81 10.68
C LEU A 161 18.43 5.26 10.54
N LYS A 162 19.34 4.40 10.95
CA LYS A 162 20.78 4.63 10.78
C LYS A 162 21.16 4.54 9.30
N ASN A 163 21.95 5.50 8.82
CA ASN A 163 22.55 5.41 7.50
C ASN A 163 23.67 4.36 7.51
N PRO A 164 23.66 3.35 6.61
CA PRO A 164 24.66 2.29 6.59
C PRO A 164 26.04 2.70 6.02
N SER A 165 26.27 3.98 5.74
CA SER A 165 27.53 4.49 5.23
C SER A 165 28.72 4.07 6.10
N PHE A 166 29.86 3.75 5.45
CA PHE A 166 31.09 3.39 6.13
C PHE A 166 32.29 3.89 5.33
N LEU A 167 33.19 4.66 5.97
CA LEU A 167 34.38 5.27 5.33
C LEU A 167 34.03 6.03 4.05
N ILE A 168 34.53 5.55 2.90
CA ILE A 168 34.29 6.13 1.57
C ILE A 168 32.96 5.67 0.94
N TRP A 169 32.33 4.63 1.48
CA TRP A 169 31.03 4.11 1.00
C TRP A 169 29.91 4.96 1.58
N LYS A 170 29.34 5.81 0.76
CA LYS A 170 28.21 6.66 1.16
C LYS A 170 26.93 6.10 0.58
N ALA A 171 25.94 5.90 1.43
CA ALA A 171 24.57 5.56 1.04
C ALA A 171 23.73 6.84 1.02
N GLU A 172 22.80 6.91 0.06
CA GLU A 172 21.76 7.95 0.06
C GLU A 172 20.91 7.86 1.34
N ASN A 173 20.27 8.98 1.69
CA ASN A 173 19.41 9.05 2.87
C ASN A 173 17.99 8.56 2.60
N ASP A 174 17.68 8.28 1.34
CA ASP A 174 16.40 7.87 0.84
C ASP A 174 16.51 6.48 0.21
N VAL A 175 15.42 5.72 0.27
CA VAL A 175 15.32 4.41 -0.37
C VAL A 175 14.09 4.39 -1.27
N ALA A 176 14.25 3.95 -2.52
CA ALA A 176 13.12 3.73 -3.40
C ALA A 176 12.47 2.38 -3.13
N ILE A 177 11.15 2.33 -3.18
CA ILE A 177 10.33 1.13 -2.99
C ILE A 177 9.47 0.91 -4.22
N ASP A 178 9.59 -0.28 -4.82
CA ASP A 178 8.70 -0.80 -5.84
C ASP A 178 7.82 -1.88 -5.22
N LEU A 179 6.52 -1.62 -5.17
CA LEU A 179 5.52 -2.49 -4.59
C LEU A 179 4.65 -3.09 -5.69
N LYS A 180 4.43 -4.39 -5.63
CA LYS A 180 3.42 -5.10 -6.42
C LYS A 180 2.62 -5.99 -5.47
N LEU A 181 1.36 -5.64 -5.25
CA LEU A 181 0.40 -6.46 -4.52
C LEU A 181 -0.52 -7.15 -5.51
N VAL A 182 -0.68 -8.44 -5.35
CA VAL A 182 -1.62 -9.27 -6.10
C VAL A 182 -2.61 -9.88 -5.12
N GLY A 183 -3.87 -9.96 -5.50
CA GLY A 183 -4.88 -10.50 -4.61
C GLY A 183 -6.26 -10.60 -5.27
N ALA A 184 -7.26 -10.69 -4.44
CA ALA A 184 -8.65 -10.79 -4.89
C ALA A 184 -9.54 -9.78 -4.16
N ILE A 185 -10.57 -9.33 -4.89
CA ILE A 185 -11.67 -8.52 -4.33
C ILE A 185 -12.76 -9.47 -3.84
N SER A 186 -13.22 -9.25 -2.62
CA SER A 186 -14.44 -9.83 -2.05
C SER A 186 -15.45 -8.72 -1.75
N LYS A 187 -16.72 -9.04 -1.92
CA LYS A 187 -17.87 -8.16 -1.65
C LYS A 187 -18.51 -8.55 -0.34
#